data_4fd72fe93df6ded8506d013109cd29c4
#
_entry.id   4fd72fe93df6ded8506d013109cd29c4
#
_cell.length_a   1.000
_cell.length_b   1.000
_cell.length_c   1.000
_cell.angle_alpha   90.00
_cell.angle_beta   90.00
_cell.angle_gamma   90.00
#
_symmetry.space_group_name_H-M   'P 1'
#
loop_
_entity.id
_entity.type
_entity.pdbx_description
1 polymer ?
#
loop_
_entity_poly.entity_id
_entity_poly.type
_entity_poly.pdbx_seq_one_letter_code
_entity_poly.pdbx_strand_id
1 'polypeptide(L)'
;MELSHSNFKMISIIKFSTLFILFQFLINPTSEFKSQENMSLYTIKINAIDGTPIDLNNYKGKHLLFVNVASECGFTGQYEDLQKLYDTYQDKLMVIGVPCNQFGGQEPGTSVDIQTFCKKNYGVTFLITEKVDVKGKNQHPLYQWLTDKDLNGVENTTVKWNFHKYLVDGKGQFVDYFYSITKPLSSKITRQLK
;
A
#
# COMPACT_ATOMS: atom_id res chain seq x y z
N MET A 1 -12.24 -56.32 -71.90
CA MET A 1 -12.35 -54.99 -72.57
C MET A 1 -13.22 -54.13 -71.66
N GLU A 2 -12.61 -53.13 -71.18
CA GLU A 2 -12.95 -51.96 -70.42
C GLU A 2 -12.61 -51.97 -68.95
N LEU A 3 -11.39 -51.53 -68.73
CA LEU A 3 -10.90 -50.88 -67.52
C LEU A 3 -11.21 -49.41 -67.63
N SER A 4 -11.37 -48.81 -66.46
CA SER A 4 -11.10 -47.39 -66.21
C SER A 4 -12.26 -46.52 -65.79
N HIS A 5 -12.00 -45.81 -64.81
CA HIS A 5 -12.51 -44.54 -64.24
C HIS A 5 -13.07 -44.67 -62.81
N SER A 6 -12.16 -44.76 -61.86
CA SER A 6 -12.52 -44.46 -60.48
C SER A 6 -11.34 -44.03 -59.58
N ASN A 7 -10.38 -43.23 -60.08
CA ASN A 7 -9.27 -42.82 -59.18
C ASN A 7 -8.93 -41.34 -59.22
N PHE A 8 -9.82 -40.45 -59.72
CA PHE A 8 -9.46 -39.04 -59.84
C PHE A 8 -10.23 -38.03 -58.92
N LYS A 9 -11.18 -38.53 -58.14
CA LYS A 9 -11.98 -37.61 -57.25
C LYS A 9 -11.63 -37.59 -55.78
N MET A 10 -10.71 -38.44 -55.30
CA MET A 10 -10.41 -38.54 -53.88
C MET A 10 -9.21 -37.70 -53.41
N ILE A 11 -8.39 -37.18 -54.32
CA ILE A 11 -7.17 -36.40 -53.96
C ILE A 11 -7.46 -34.92 -53.76
N SER A 12 -8.59 -34.41 -54.29
CA SER A 12 -8.90 -32.98 -54.18
C SER A 12 -9.57 -32.57 -52.86
N ILE A 13 -10.17 -33.50 -52.13
CA ILE A 13 -10.88 -33.20 -50.87
C ILE A 13 -9.94 -33.11 -49.67
N ILE A 14 -8.82 -33.85 -49.72
CA ILE A 14 -7.86 -33.85 -48.57
C ILE A 14 -7.00 -32.60 -48.53
N LYS A 15 -6.77 -31.93 -49.66
CA LYS A 15 -5.96 -30.67 -49.69
C LYS A 15 -6.70 -29.45 -49.20
N PHE A 16 -8.01 -29.42 -49.16
CA PHE A 16 -8.80 -28.29 -48.65
C PHE A 16 -8.98 -28.33 -47.10
N SER A 17 -9.01 -29.52 -46.53
CA SER A 17 -9.17 -29.71 -45.08
C SER A 17 -7.94 -29.31 -44.28
N THR A 18 -6.74 -29.56 -44.81
CA THR A 18 -5.48 -29.21 -44.09
C THR A 18 -5.13 -27.73 -44.12
N LEU A 19 -5.60 -27.00 -45.13
CA LEU A 19 -5.36 -25.56 -45.21
C LEU A 19 -6.31 -24.77 -44.28
N PHE A 20 -7.51 -25.30 -44.00
CA PHE A 20 -8.45 -24.65 -43.10
C PHE A 20 -8.08 -24.83 -41.59
N ILE A 21 -7.41 -25.93 -41.29
CA ILE A 21 -6.93 -26.18 -39.91
C ILE A 21 -5.70 -25.33 -39.55
N LEU A 22 -4.85 -24.99 -40.52
CA LEU A 22 -3.70 -24.10 -40.29
C LEU A 22 -4.08 -22.63 -40.12
N PHE A 23 -5.25 -22.20 -40.64
CA PHE A 23 -5.70 -20.81 -40.51
C PHE A 23 -6.41 -20.54 -39.17
N GLN A 24 -6.89 -21.55 -38.48
CA GLN A 24 -7.49 -21.38 -37.13
C GLN A 24 -6.48 -21.24 -36.00
N PHE A 25 -5.21 -21.59 -36.22
CA PHE A 25 -4.16 -21.41 -35.22
C PHE A 25 -3.52 -20.01 -35.19
N LEU A 26 -3.89 -19.12 -36.11
CA LEU A 26 -3.35 -17.76 -36.18
C LEU A 26 -4.23 -16.70 -35.53
N ILE A 27 -5.41 -17.10 -35.00
CA ILE A 27 -6.24 -16.20 -34.18
C ILE A 27 -6.25 -16.76 -32.77
N ASN A 28 -5.07 -16.83 -32.14
CA ASN A 28 -5.03 -16.80 -30.70
C ASN A 28 -5.32 -15.36 -30.28
N PRO A 29 -6.43 -15.08 -29.57
CA PRO A 29 -6.52 -13.83 -28.89
C PRO A 29 -5.32 -13.80 -27.95
N THR A 30 -4.39 -12.88 -28.21
CA THR A 30 -3.43 -12.47 -27.20
C THR A 30 -4.28 -12.15 -25.99
N SER A 31 -4.20 -13.00 -24.95
CA SER A 31 -4.74 -12.63 -23.65
C SER A 31 -4.08 -11.30 -23.33
N GLU A 32 -4.84 -10.21 -23.48
CA GLU A 32 -4.45 -8.94 -22.91
C GLU A 32 -4.15 -9.25 -21.45
N PHE A 33 -2.87 -9.30 -21.15
CA PHE A 33 -2.39 -9.27 -19.78
C PHE A 33 -2.81 -7.89 -19.27
N LYS A 34 -4.05 -7.85 -18.75
CA LYS A 34 -4.58 -6.69 -18.08
C LYS A 34 -3.66 -6.47 -16.90
N SER A 35 -2.68 -5.59 -17.06
CA SER A 35 -1.86 -5.14 -15.94
C SER A 35 -2.87 -4.63 -14.92
N GLN A 36 -2.98 -5.33 -13.80
CA GLN A 36 -3.80 -4.88 -12.70
C GLN A 36 -3.15 -3.56 -12.28
N GLU A 37 -3.80 -2.43 -12.64
CA GLU A 37 -3.35 -1.12 -12.18
C GLU A 37 -3.39 -1.17 -10.65
N ASN A 38 -2.22 -1.27 -10.03
CA ASN A 38 -2.10 -1.21 -8.58
C ASN A 38 -2.75 0.09 -8.11
N MET A 39 -3.65 -0.01 -7.15
CA MET A 39 -4.33 1.15 -6.59
C MET A 39 -3.28 2.15 -6.10
N SER A 40 -3.30 3.36 -6.63
CA SER A 40 -2.35 4.39 -6.20
C SER A 40 -2.63 4.81 -4.76
N LEU A 41 -1.60 4.82 -3.91
CA LEU A 41 -1.68 5.35 -2.55
C LEU A 41 -2.32 6.74 -2.51
N TYR A 42 -2.03 7.58 -3.50
CA TYR A 42 -2.49 8.96 -3.57
C TYR A 42 -4.00 9.12 -3.83
N THR A 43 -4.71 8.04 -4.19
CA THR A 43 -6.17 8.05 -4.36
C THR A 43 -6.92 7.73 -3.07
N ILE A 44 -6.22 7.26 -2.05
CA ILE A 44 -6.82 6.85 -0.78
C ILE A 44 -7.26 8.09 0.00
N LYS A 45 -8.49 8.03 0.53
CA LYS A 45 -9.08 9.10 1.35
C LYS A 45 -8.88 8.79 2.81
N ILE A 46 -8.43 9.77 3.56
CA ILE A 46 -8.34 9.75 5.02
C ILE A 46 -8.43 11.20 5.51
N ASN A 47 -8.98 11.41 6.70
CA ASN A 47 -9.07 12.74 7.29
C ASN A 47 -7.97 12.96 8.34
N ALA A 48 -7.63 14.21 8.55
CA ALA A 48 -6.86 14.65 9.71
C ALA A 48 -7.68 14.45 10.99
N ILE A 49 -7.01 14.54 12.14
CA ILE A 49 -7.63 14.34 13.47
C ILE A 49 -8.77 15.34 13.73
N ASP A 50 -8.75 16.51 13.11
CA ASP A 50 -9.79 17.55 13.19
C ASP A 50 -10.94 17.36 12.19
N GLY A 51 -10.90 16.27 11.39
CA GLY A 51 -11.90 15.93 10.38
C GLY A 51 -11.67 16.56 9.01
N THR A 52 -10.62 17.37 8.82
CA THR A 52 -10.32 17.93 7.50
C THR A 52 -9.76 16.86 6.55
N PRO A 53 -10.20 16.80 5.28
CA PRO A 53 -9.66 15.84 4.32
C PRO A 53 -8.17 16.03 4.08
N ILE A 54 -7.41 14.92 4.07
CA ILE A 54 -5.99 14.91 3.69
C ILE A 54 -5.89 14.53 2.21
N ASP A 55 -5.29 15.42 1.41
CA ASP A 55 -4.88 15.07 0.06
C ASP A 55 -3.42 14.61 0.06
N LEU A 56 -3.22 13.28 -0.06
CA LEU A 56 -1.89 12.69 -0.09
C LEU A 56 -1.05 13.15 -1.29
N ASN A 57 -1.68 13.69 -2.36
CA ASN A 57 -0.95 14.24 -3.51
C ASN A 57 -0.08 15.44 -3.13
N ASN A 58 -0.43 16.18 -2.07
CA ASN A 58 0.35 17.32 -1.58
C ASN A 58 1.74 16.92 -1.05
N TYR A 59 1.96 15.61 -0.84
CA TYR A 59 3.22 15.07 -0.32
C TYR A 59 4.03 14.31 -1.39
N LYS A 60 3.63 14.34 -2.67
CA LYS A 60 4.42 13.78 -3.75
C LYS A 60 5.84 14.36 -3.76
N GLY A 61 6.83 13.50 -3.97
CA GLY A 61 8.25 13.87 -3.89
C GLY A 61 8.86 13.69 -2.51
N LYS A 62 8.04 13.54 -1.45
CA LYS A 62 8.51 13.23 -0.10
C LYS A 62 8.24 11.76 0.24
N HIS A 63 9.11 11.15 1.02
CA HIS A 63 8.79 9.89 1.69
C HIS A 63 7.62 10.09 2.66
N LEU A 64 6.79 9.07 2.83
CA LEU A 64 5.71 9.05 3.80
C LEU A 64 6.00 7.94 4.81
N LEU A 65 6.05 8.28 6.10
CA LEU A 65 6.17 7.31 7.19
C LEU A 65 4.84 7.24 7.94
N PHE A 66 4.06 6.21 7.66
CA PHE A 66 2.82 5.92 8.38
C PHE A 66 3.13 5.13 9.64
N VAL A 67 2.60 5.57 10.78
CA VAL A 67 2.81 4.93 12.08
C VAL A 67 1.48 4.79 12.79
N ASN A 68 1.04 3.58 13.11
CA ASN A 68 -0.15 3.43 13.96
C ASN A 68 0.21 3.71 15.41
N VAL A 69 -0.39 4.75 15.97
CA VAL A 69 -0.01 5.34 17.26
C VAL A 69 -1.06 5.08 18.35
N ALA A 70 -0.63 5.19 19.61
CA ALA A 70 -1.50 5.10 20.76
C ALA A 70 -0.92 5.88 21.97
N SER A 71 -1.82 6.49 22.76
CA SER A 71 -1.45 7.36 23.89
C SER A 71 -1.07 6.60 25.17
N GLU A 72 -1.52 5.33 25.33
CA GLU A 72 -1.36 4.55 26.57
C GLU A 72 -0.53 3.28 26.35
N CYS A 73 0.47 3.33 25.45
CA CYS A 73 1.30 2.20 25.07
C CYS A 73 2.71 2.32 25.68
N GLY A 74 3.38 1.19 25.99
CA GLY A 74 4.78 1.19 26.38
C GLY A 74 5.73 1.81 25.34
N PHE A 75 5.30 1.96 24.09
CA PHE A 75 6.06 2.59 23.01
C PHE A 75 5.69 4.08 22.80
N THR A 76 4.77 4.66 23.57
CA THR A 76 4.28 6.05 23.39
C THR A 76 5.42 7.08 23.42
N GLY A 77 6.50 6.83 24.17
CA GLY A 77 7.69 7.68 24.14
C GLY A 77 8.34 7.85 22.77
N GLN A 78 8.02 6.98 21.79
CA GLN A 78 8.51 7.15 20.40
C GLN A 78 7.94 8.37 19.69
N TYR A 79 6.90 9.02 20.19
CA TYR A 79 6.43 10.31 19.66
C TYR A 79 7.54 11.37 19.66
N GLU A 80 8.39 11.40 20.70
CA GLU A 80 9.53 12.32 20.76
C GLU A 80 10.53 12.06 19.61
N ASP A 81 10.90 10.81 19.37
CA ASP A 81 11.80 10.44 18.29
C ASP A 81 11.15 10.64 16.90
N LEU A 82 9.82 10.43 16.76
CA LEU A 82 9.10 10.73 15.52
C LEU A 82 9.10 12.23 15.22
N GLN A 83 8.92 13.08 16.25
CA GLN A 83 9.01 14.53 16.09
C GLN A 83 10.42 14.96 15.68
N LYS A 84 11.46 14.46 16.34
CA LYS A 84 12.87 14.72 15.96
C LYS A 84 13.16 14.28 14.52
N LEU A 85 12.65 13.10 14.12
CA LEU A 85 12.79 12.60 12.76
C LEU A 85 12.12 13.55 11.76
N TYR A 86 10.90 13.98 12.06
CA TYR A 86 10.15 14.92 11.23
C TYR A 86 10.89 16.25 11.09
N ASP A 87 11.33 16.85 12.19
CA ASP A 87 12.06 18.13 12.20
C ASP A 87 13.36 18.05 11.39
N THR A 88 14.05 16.92 11.47
CA THR A 88 15.33 16.72 10.78
C THR A 88 15.17 16.53 9.27
N TYR A 89 14.09 15.89 8.83
CA TYR A 89 13.90 15.47 7.44
C TYR A 89 12.64 16.04 6.77
N GLN A 90 12.02 17.11 7.33
CA GLN A 90 10.74 17.67 6.86
C GLN A 90 10.73 18.04 5.36
N ASP A 91 11.89 18.34 4.77
CA ASP A 91 12.00 18.59 3.34
C ASP A 91 11.82 17.34 2.46
N LYS A 92 12.14 16.17 3.02
CA LYS A 92 12.16 14.88 2.32
C LYS A 92 11.16 13.85 2.87
N LEU A 93 10.62 14.09 4.06
CA LEU A 93 9.78 13.15 4.80
C LEU A 93 8.54 13.84 5.36
N MET A 94 7.38 13.22 5.19
CA MET A 94 6.19 13.49 5.98
C MET A 94 5.96 12.31 6.93
N VAL A 95 5.88 12.58 8.23
CA VAL A 95 5.45 11.62 9.24
C VAL A 95 3.94 11.73 9.40
N ILE A 96 3.24 10.59 9.41
CA ILE A 96 1.78 10.52 9.54
C ILE A 96 1.44 9.54 10.65
N GLY A 97 1.04 10.07 11.80
CA GLY A 97 0.53 9.28 12.91
C GLY A 97 -0.94 8.90 12.67
N VAL A 98 -1.25 7.62 12.81
CA VAL A 98 -2.59 7.07 12.60
C VAL A 98 -3.07 6.46 13.91
N PRO A 99 -3.91 7.15 14.69
CA PRO A 99 -4.43 6.63 15.94
C PRO A 99 -5.21 5.33 15.74
N CYS A 100 -4.96 4.32 16.61
CA CYS A 100 -5.61 3.02 16.50
C CYS A 100 -5.84 2.38 17.88
N ASN A 101 -7.08 1.99 18.17
CA ASN A 101 -7.46 1.40 19.47
C ASN A 101 -7.46 -0.14 19.48
N GLN A 102 -6.99 -0.81 18.41
CA GLN A 102 -7.10 -2.27 18.26
C GLN A 102 -6.06 -3.08 19.04
N PHE A 103 -5.08 -2.43 19.68
CA PHE A 103 -4.02 -3.09 20.41
C PHE A 103 -4.12 -2.77 21.90
N GLY A 104 -4.79 -3.64 22.64
CA GLY A 104 -4.98 -3.53 24.08
C GLY A 104 -5.87 -2.35 24.52
N GLY A 105 -6.63 -1.74 23.62
CA GLY A 105 -7.47 -0.58 23.97
C GLY A 105 -6.65 0.67 24.34
N GLN A 106 -5.41 0.78 23.85
CA GLN A 106 -4.45 1.80 24.29
C GLN A 106 -4.59 3.17 23.61
N GLU A 107 -5.65 3.37 22.81
CA GLU A 107 -6.01 4.69 22.26
C GLU A 107 -7.51 4.97 22.49
N PRO A 108 -7.96 5.05 23.76
CA PRO A 108 -9.39 5.18 24.07
C PRO A 108 -9.94 6.59 23.79
N GLY A 109 -9.08 7.61 23.84
CA GLY A 109 -9.44 9.03 23.75
C GLY A 109 -10.23 9.42 22.51
N THR A 110 -10.93 10.54 22.58
CA THR A 110 -11.55 11.20 21.43
C THR A 110 -10.48 11.86 20.54
N SER A 111 -10.84 12.33 19.37
CA SER A 111 -9.91 13.08 18.48
C SER A 111 -9.30 14.29 19.19
N VAL A 112 -10.10 15.01 20.00
CA VAL A 112 -9.64 16.17 20.78
C VAL A 112 -8.64 15.75 21.87
N ASP A 113 -8.92 14.64 22.55
CA ASP A 113 -8.02 14.11 23.61
C ASP A 113 -6.68 13.71 23.01
N ILE A 114 -6.68 12.98 21.90
CA ILE A 114 -5.49 12.52 21.20
C ILE A 114 -4.66 13.70 20.68
N GLN A 115 -5.29 14.68 20.03
CA GLN A 115 -4.60 15.86 19.52
C GLN A 115 -3.96 16.65 20.66
N THR A 116 -4.71 16.85 21.75
CA THR A 116 -4.22 17.55 22.95
C THR A 116 -3.06 16.80 23.58
N PHE A 117 -3.18 15.48 23.72
CA PHE A 117 -2.13 14.62 24.26
C PHE A 117 -0.83 14.72 23.46
N CYS A 118 -0.91 14.54 22.12
CA CYS A 118 0.24 14.60 21.24
C CYS A 118 0.94 15.96 21.30
N LYS A 119 0.16 17.06 21.23
CA LYS A 119 0.69 18.42 21.26
C LYS A 119 1.31 18.77 22.62
N LYS A 120 0.57 18.50 23.71
CA LYS A 120 0.98 18.91 25.06
C LYS A 120 2.17 18.13 25.61
N ASN A 121 2.20 16.80 25.37
CA ASN A 121 3.21 15.94 25.98
C ASN A 121 4.45 15.75 25.11
N TYR A 122 4.34 15.87 23.79
CA TYR A 122 5.41 15.57 22.85
C TYR A 122 5.68 16.68 21.82
N GLY A 123 4.93 17.79 21.87
CA GLY A 123 5.10 18.89 20.91
C GLY A 123 4.87 18.46 19.45
N VAL A 124 4.03 17.44 19.21
CA VAL A 124 3.81 16.90 17.86
C VAL A 124 3.28 17.98 16.92
N THR A 125 4.00 18.16 15.81
CA THR A 125 3.63 19.06 14.71
C THR A 125 3.46 18.33 13.37
N PHE A 126 3.87 17.07 13.29
CA PHE A 126 3.58 16.24 12.13
C PHE A 126 2.09 15.86 12.08
N LEU A 127 1.65 15.35 10.94
CA LEU A 127 0.26 15.05 10.66
C LEU A 127 -0.26 13.89 11.52
N ILE A 128 -1.39 14.10 12.20
CA ILE A 128 -2.16 13.05 12.87
C ILE A 128 -3.50 12.89 12.14
N THR A 129 -3.88 11.66 11.81
CA THR A 129 -5.14 11.34 11.14
C THR A 129 -6.26 11.10 12.13
N GLU A 130 -7.48 10.96 11.62
CA GLU A 130 -8.58 10.34 12.34
C GLU A 130 -8.21 8.94 12.86
N LYS A 131 -8.91 8.48 13.90
CA LYS A 131 -8.71 7.12 14.43
C LYS A 131 -9.35 6.10 13.49
N VAL A 132 -8.57 5.08 13.08
CA VAL A 132 -9.04 4.04 12.15
C VAL A 132 -8.65 2.64 12.60
N ASP A 133 -9.31 1.64 12.04
CA ASP A 133 -8.91 0.25 12.16
C ASP A 133 -7.78 -0.07 11.18
N VAL A 134 -6.67 -0.61 11.70
CA VAL A 134 -5.47 -0.94 10.92
C VAL A 134 -5.38 -2.43 10.57
N LYS A 135 -6.33 -3.23 11.01
CA LYS A 135 -6.45 -4.67 10.72
C LYS A 135 -7.88 -5.17 10.87
N GLY A 136 -8.15 -6.38 10.34
CA GLY A 136 -9.45 -7.06 10.48
C GLY A 136 -10.50 -6.58 9.47
N LYS A 137 -11.76 -6.95 9.72
CA LYS A 137 -12.85 -6.78 8.74
C LYS A 137 -13.09 -5.32 8.31
N ASN A 138 -12.89 -4.38 9.23
CA ASN A 138 -13.11 -2.96 9.00
C ASN A 138 -11.81 -2.19 8.73
N GLN A 139 -10.75 -2.90 8.34
CA GLN A 139 -9.45 -2.30 8.05
C GLN A 139 -9.60 -1.16 7.04
N HIS A 140 -9.07 0.01 7.39
CA HIS A 140 -9.11 1.20 6.55
C HIS A 140 -8.36 0.98 5.21
N PRO A 141 -8.83 1.52 4.07
CA PRO A 141 -8.16 1.35 2.76
C PRO A 141 -6.68 1.69 2.75
N LEU A 142 -6.23 2.68 3.54
CA LEU A 142 -4.81 2.99 3.71
C LEU A 142 -4.03 1.77 4.20
N TYR A 143 -4.54 1.10 5.23
CA TYR A 143 -3.86 -0.07 5.80
C TYR A 143 -4.06 -1.33 4.97
N GLN A 144 -5.16 -1.45 4.21
CA GLN A 144 -5.28 -2.49 3.18
C GLN A 144 -4.14 -2.33 2.17
N TRP A 145 -3.94 -1.12 1.65
CA TRP A 145 -2.84 -0.85 0.72
C TRP A 145 -1.46 -1.12 1.33
N LEU A 146 -1.20 -0.69 2.56
CA LEU A 146 0.08 -0.88 3.24
C LEU A 146 0.40 -2.34 3.56
N THR A 147 -0.61 -3.22 3.64
CA THR A 147 -0.42 -4.59 4.11
C THR A 147 -0.68 -5.66 3.06
N ASP A 148 -1.24 -5.32 1.92
CA ASP A 148 -1.61 -6.25 0.86
C ASP A 148 -0.73 -6.06 -0.38
N LYS A 149 0.01 -7.11 -0.75
CA LYS A 149 0.88 -7.14 -1.93
C LYS A 149 0.13 -6.88 -3.23
N ASP A 150 -1.11 -7.32 -3.33
CA ASP A 150 -1.91 -7.13 -4.55
C ASP A 150 -2.28 -5.66 -4.76
N LEU A 151 -2.23 -4.85 -3.70
CA LEU A 151 -2.47 -3.41 -3.73
C LEU A 151 -1.18 -2.59 -3.79
N ASN A 152 -0.16 -2.93 -2.98
CA ASN A 152 1.10 -2.19 -2.90
C ASN A 152 2.17 -2.64 -3.91
N GLY A 153 1.99 -3.82 -4.52
CA GLY A 153 2.88 -4.37 -5.52
C GLY A 153 4.17 -5.02 -4.98
N VAL A 154 4.39 -5.01 -3.67
CA VAL A 154 5.68 -5.41 -3.07
C VAL A 154 5.55 -6.56 -2.10
N GLU A 155 4.78 -6.42 -1.00
CA GLU A 155 4.82 -7.39 0.09
C GLU A 155 3.51 -7.47 0.87
N ASN A 156 3.17 -8.70 1.33
CA ASN A 156 2.12 -8.93 2.32
C ASN A 156 2.70 -8.78 3.72
N THR A 157 2.08 -7.93 4.53
CA THR A 157 2.49 -7.67 5.90
C THR A 157 1.30 -7.73 6.86
N THR A 158 1.55 -7.55 8.14
CA THR A 158 0.49 -7.46 9.16
C THR A 158 0.93 -6.52 10.27
N VAL A 159 0.08 -5.58 10.66
CA VAL A 159 0.34 -4.73 11.82
C VAL A 159 0.27 -5.57 13.09
N LYS A 160 1.41 -5.69 13.79
CA LYS A 160 1.54 -6.59 14.96
C LYS A 160 1.22 -5.89 16.28
N TRP A 161 1.50 -4.60 16.41
CA TRP A 161 1.29 -3.81 17.62
C TRP A 161 1.26 -2.31 17.32
N ASN A 162 1.00 -1.48 18.31
CA ASN A 162 1.15 -0.03 18.21
C ASN A 162 2.59 0.36 17.82
N PHE A 163 2.76 1.50 17.17
CA PHE A 163 4.04 2.01 16.65
C PHE A 163 4.72 1.10 15.62
N HIS A 164 3.95 0.29 14.88
CA HIS A 164 4.40 -0.32 13.64
C HIS A 164 4.48 0.77 12.56
N LYS A 165 5.49 0.71 11.73
CA LYS A 165 5.80 1.78 10.78
C LYS A 165 5.84 1.23 9.36
N TYR A 166 5.36 2.02 8.41
CA TYR A 166 5.40 1.73 6.98
C TYR A 166 6.02 2.91 6.26
N LEU A 167 7.04 2.66 5.44
CA LEU A 167 7.72 3.66 4.64
C LEU A 167 7.33 3.54 3.17
N VAL A 168 6.95 4.66 2.60
CA VAL A 168 6.62 4.81 1.18
C VAL A 168 7.53 5.89 0.60
N ASP A 169 8.00 5.71 -0.62
CA ASP A 169 8.87 6.69 -1.29
C ASP A 169 8.11 7.89 -1.87
N GLY A 170 8.85 8.87 -2.39
CA GLY A 170 8.27 10.07 -2.98
C GLY A 170 7.45 9.84 -4.26
N LYS A 171 7.48 8.62 -4.82
CA LYS A 171 6.65 8.21 -5.96
C LYS A 171 5.39 7.48 -5.53
N GLY A 172 5.19 7.26 -4.23
CA GLY A 172 4.08 6.51 -3.68
C GLY A 172 4.27 5.00 -3.75
N GLN A 173 5.52 4.51 -3.84
CA GLN A 173 5.84 3.09 -3.86
C GLN A 173 6.19 2.61 -2.45
N PHE A 174 5.69 1.45 -2.06
CA PHE A 174 6.05 0.81 -0.80
C PHE A 174 7.55 0.50 -0.77
N VAL A 175 8.22 0.89 0.32
CA VAL A 175 9.67 0.70 0.49
C VAL A 175 9.98 -0.38 1.51
N ASP A 176 9.43 -0.25 2.74
CA ASP A 176 9.77 -1.13 3.86
C ASP A 176 8.76 -0.95 5.01
N TYR A 177 8.77 -1.88 5.95
CA TYR A 177 8.03 -1.76 7.21
C TYR A 177 8.91 -2.09 8.40
N PHE A 178 8.55 -1.55 9.57
CA PHE A 178 9.34 -1.70 10.78
C PHE A 178 8.44 -1.98 11.98
N TYR A 179 8.78 -3.01 12.73
CA TYR A 179 8.06 -3.34 13.97
C TYR A 179 8.23 -2.25 15.04
N SER A 180 7.34 -2.27 16.03
CA SER A 180 7.30 -1.32 17.14
C SER A 180 8.66 -1.10 17.82
N ILE A 181 9.46 -2.17 17.97
CA ILE A 181 10.80 -2.14 18.58
C ILE A 181 11.82 -1.31 17.79
N THR A 182 11.62 -1.12 16.48
CA THR A 182 12.51 -0.30 15.65
C THR A 182 12.26 1.17 15.98
N LYS A 183 13.24 1.83 16.60
CA LYS A 183 13.15 3.26 16.95
C LYS A 183 13.08 4.13 15.69
N PRO A 184 12.33 5.26 15.71
CA PRO A 184 12.21 6.15 14.56
C PRO A 184 13.54 6.67 14.00
N LEU A 185 14.51 6.97 14.87
CA LEU A 185 15.83 7.47 14.49
C LEU A 185 16.82 6.34 14.14
N SER A 186 16.38 5.09 14.07
CA SER A 186 17.22 3.96 13.65
C SER A 186 17.78 4.17 12.25
N SER A 187 19.03 3.74 12.02
CA SER A 187 19.65 3.71 10.70
C SER A 187 18.87 2.88 9.68
N LYS A 188 18.02 1.93 10.12
CA LYS A 188 17.12 1.18 9.24
C LYS A 188 16.14 2.12 8.51
N ILE A 189 15.69 3.19 9.17
CA ILE A 189 14.78 4.19 8.60
C ILE A 189 15.59 5.32 7.97
N THR A 190 16.52 5.93 8.72
CA THR A 190 17.18 7.18 8.29
C THR A 190 18.07 7.02 7.04
N ARG A 191 18.62 5.82 6.80
CA ARG A 191 19.41 5.55 5.57
C ARG A 191 18.53 5.57 4.31
N GLN A 192 17.22 5.33 4.42
CA GLN A 192 16.28 5.35 3.30
C GLN A 192 15.92 6.78 2.88
N LEU A 193 16.20 7.78 3.73
CA LEU A 193 15.87 9.19 3.54
C LEU A 193 17.04 10.02 2.95
N LYS A 194 18.13 9.37 2.58
CA LYS A 194 19.34 10.04 2.06
C LYS A 194 19.19 10.42 0.60
#